data_bd5c143f926e29d38f33cf7a910ab466
#
_entry.id   bd5c143f926e29d38f33cf7a910ab466
#
_cell.length_a   1.000
_cell.length_b   1.000
_cell.length_c   1.000
_cell.angle_alpha   90.00
_cell.angle_beta   90.00
_cell.angle_gamma   90.00
#
_symmetry.space_group_name_H-M   'P 1'
#
loop_
_entity.id
_entity.type
_entity.pdbx_description
1 polymer ?
#
loop_
_entity_poly.entity_id
_entity_poly.type
_entity_poly.pdbx_seq_one_letter_code
_entity_poly.pdbx_strand_id
1 'polypeptide(L)'
;MSQDVVIIGAGAAGLMCALSAAARGRQVLLLDHANKAGKKILMSGGGRCNFTNLYVEPSNFLSHNPHFCKSALARFTQWDFIALVAKHGVPYHEKKLGQLFCDNKASDILDMLLGECQEAGVRLLLDTRIEQIDAAASGGY
;
A
#
# COMPACT_ATOMS: atom_id res chain seq x y z
N MET A 1 12.62 -18.02 -12.92
CA MET A 1 12.51 -18.20 -11.45
C MET A 1 11.05 -18.07 -11.07
N SER A 2 10.55 -19.01 -10.26
CA SER A 2 9.19 -18.93 -9.72
C SER A 2 9.11 -17.77 -8.72
N GLN A 3 7.96 -17.11 -8.66
CA GLN A 3 7.67 -16.10 -7.63
C GLN A 3 6.85 -16.75 -6.54
N ASP A 4 7.10 -16.41 -5.27
CA ASP A 4 6.28 -16.90 -4.16
C ASP A 4 4.93 -16.20 -4.10
N VAL A 5 4.91 -14.91 -4.49
CA VAL A 5 3.72 -14.05 -4.45
C VAL A 5 3.68 -13.15 -5.68
N VAL A 6 2.54 -13.17 -6.36
CA VAL A 6 2.23 -12.22 -7.43
C VAL A 6 1.09 -11.31 -6.96
N ILE A 7 1.29 -10.00 -7.04
CA ILE A 7 0.33 -8.99 -6.63
C ILE A 7 -0.09 -8.17 -7.85
N ILE A 8 -1.38 -8.02 -8.06
CA ILE A 8 -1.96 -7.25 -9.16
C ILE A 8 -2.49 -5.93 -8.63
N GLY A 9 -1.89 -4.84 -9.11
CA GLY A 9 -2.22 -3.46 -8.74
C GLY A 9 -1.18 -2.81 -7.83
N ALA A 10 -0.41 -1.85 -8.35
CA ALA A 10 0.60 -1.09 -7.63
C ALA A 10 0.03 0.21 -7.02
N GLY A 11 -1.15 0.13 -6.41
CA GLY A 11 -1.72 1.16 -5.55
C GLY A 11 -1.26 1.01 -4.10
N ALA A 12 -1.83 1.79 -3.17
CA ALA A 12 -1.47 1.76 -1.75
C ALA A 12 -1.55 0.34 -1.15
N ALA A 13 -2.64 -0.39 -1.41
CA ALA A 13 -2.84 -1.74 -0.90
C ALA A 13 -1.82 -2.73 -1.47
N GLY A 14 -1.55 -2.68 -2.79
CA GLY A 14 -0.59 -3.56 -3.44
C GLY A 14 0.85 -3.31 -2.98
N LEU A 15 1.25 -2.06 -2.85
CA LEU A 15 2.58 -1.69 -2.33
C LEU A 15 2.77 -2.17 -0.88
N MET A 16 1.79 -1.96 -0.01
CA MET A 16 1.86 -2.44 1.38
C MET A 16 1.81 -3.98 1.47
N CYS A 17 1.04 -4.64 0.62
CA CYS A 17 1.01 -6.10 0.52
C CYS A 17 2.38 -6.64 0.07
N ALA A 18 2.97 -6.04 -0.96
CA ALA A 18 4.27 -6.40 -1.50
C ALA A 18 5.37 -6.26 -0.43
N LEU A 19 5.41 -5.11 0.24
CA LEU A 19 6.34 -4.85 1.33
C LEU A 19 6.18 -5.88 2.46
N SER A 20 4.94 -6.14 2.87
CA SER A 20 4.65 -7.11 3.96
C SER A 20 5.04 -8.54 3.60
N ALA A 21 4.87 -8.96 2.35
CA ALA A 21 5.28 -10.28 1.89
C ALA A 21 6.81 -10.40 1.77
N ALA A 22 7.45 -9.40 1.18
CA ALA A 22 8.91 -9.36 1.03
C ALA A 22 9.64 -9.33 2.38
N ALA A 23 9.12 -8.57 3.35
CA ALA A 23 9.65 -8.55 4.72
C ALA A 23 9.58 -9.92 5.42
N ARG A 24 8.77 -10.85 4.91
CA ARG A 24 8.69 -12.24 5.36
C ARG A 24 9.56 -13.19 4.52
N GLY A 25 10.48 -12.66 3.73
CA GLY A 25 11.42 -13.42 2.90
C GLY A 25 10.80 -14.02 1.64
N ARG A 26 9.63 -13.52 1.16
CA ARG A 26 9.00 -13.99 -0.06
C ARG A 26 9.53 -13.25 -1.29
N GLN A 27 9.70 -14.00 -2.40
CA GLN A 27 9.99 -13.40 -3.70
C GLN A 27 8.69 -12.83 -4.29
N VAL A 28 8.62 -11.51 -4.39
CA VAL A 28 7.39 -10.79 -4.74
C VAL A 28 7.51 -10.15 -6.11
N LEU A 29 6.50 -10.41 -6.95
CA LEU A 29 6.27 -9.71 -8.21
C LEU A 29 5.00 -8.84 -8.08
N LEU A 30 5.16 -7.53 -8.24
CA LEU A 30 4.07 -6.56 -8.22
C LEU A 30 3.83 -6.05 -9.64
N LEU A 31 2.61 -6.20 -10.14
CA LEU A 31 2.20 -5.87 -11.50
C LEU A 31 1.18 -4.73 -11.51
N ASP A 32 1.28 -3.83 -12.48
CA ASP A 32 0.22 -2.86 -12.77
C ASP A 32 0.08 -2.63 -14.28
N HIS A 33 -1.17 -2.49 -14.74
CA HIS A 33 -1.47 -2.15 -16.13
C HIS A 33 -1.18 -0.69 -16.47
N ALA A 34 -1.05 0.16 -15.46
CA ALA A 34 -0.77 1.57 -15.63
C ALA A 34 0.75 1.81 -15.83
N ASN A 35 1.06 2.90 -16.51
CA ASN A 35 2.43 3.36 -16.73
C ASN A 35 3.08 3.99 -15.48
N LYS A 36 2.34 4.07 -14.37
CA LYS A 36 2.81 4.69 -13.11
C LYS A 36 2.11 4.04 -11.91
N ALA A 37 2.89 3.69 -10.91
CA ALA A 37 2.36 3.21 -9.64
C ALA A 37 1.64 4.33 -8.86
N GLY A 38 0.76 3.98 -7.96
CA GLY A 38 0.21 4.88 -6.95
C GLY A 38 -0.64 6.03 -7.47
N LYS A 39 -1.26 5.92 -8.66
CA LYS A 39 -2.05 7.03 -9.25
C LYS A 39 -3.08 7.61 -8.30
N LYS A 40 -3.80 6.77 -7.53
CA LYS A 40 -4.78 7.23 -6.54
C LYS A 40 -4.12 7.89 -5.33
N ILE A 41 -2.92 7.47 -4.93
CA ILE A 41 -2.15 8.14 -3.88
C ILE A 41 -1.85 9.58 -4.32
N LEU A 42 -1.34 9.75 -5.55
CA LEU A 42 -0.96 11.05 -6.09
C LEU A 42 -2.14 12.02 -6.21
N MET A 43 -3.34 11.52 -6.42
CA MET A 43 -4.56 12.33 -6.55
C MET A 43 -5.23 12.60 -5.19
N SER A 44 -4.92 11.81 -4.17
CA SER A 44 -5.59 11.91 -2.88
C SER A 44 -5.28 13.21 -2.16
N GLY A 45 -6.23 13.68 -1.35
CA GLY A 45 -6.07 14.90 -0.55
C GLY A 45 -5.73 16.15 -1.37
N GLY A 46 -6.19 16.24 -2.62
CA GLY A 46 -5.87 17.36 -3.50
C GLY A 46 -4.38 17.45 -3.86
N GLY A 47 -3.71 16.29 -4.02
CA GLY A 47 -2.29 16.19 -4.33
C GLY A 47 -1.35 16.24 -3.13
N ARG A 48 -1.91 16.27 -1.90
CA ARG A 48 -1.13 16.26 -0.65
C ARG A 48 -1.27 14.98 0.17
N CYS A 49 -1.92 13.97 -0.35
CA CYS A 49 -2.17 12.68 0.27
C CYS A 49 -2.71 12.79 1.71
N ASN A 50 -4.01 12.61 1.88
CA ASN A 50 -4.55 12.27 3.20
C ASN A 50 -4.20 10.81 3.48
N PHE A 51 -3.07 10.57 4.15
CA PHE A 51 -2.51 9.22 4.24
C PHE A 51 -3.07 8.42 5.41
N THR A 52 -3.57 9.05 6.47
CA THR A 52 -4.27 8.39 7.57
C THR A 52 -5.09 9.38 8.42
N ASN A 53 -5.72 8.85 9.46
CA ASN A 53 -6.44 9.61 10.47
C ASN A 53 -6.03 9.12 11.88
N LEU A 54 -5.87 10.04 12.82
CA LEU A 54 -5.51 9.72 14.21
C LEU A 54 -6.55 8.86 14.93
N TYR A 55 -7.82 8.98 14.53
CA TYR A 55 -8.98 8.35 15.17
C TYR A 55 -9.53 7.18 14.36
N VAL A 56 -8.65 6.40 13.72
CA VAL A 56 -9.08 5.20 12.97
C VAL A 56 -9.61 4.13 13.92
N GLU A 57 -10.87 3.76 13.71
CA GLU A 57 -11.54 2.69 14.43
C GLU A 57 -12.35 1.80 13.47
N PRO A 58 -12.59 0.53 13.80
CA PRO A 58 -13.40 -0.36 12.96
C PRO A 58 -14.79 0.19 12.62
N SER A 59 -15.38 0.99 13.50
CA SER A 59 -16.68 1.65 13.33
C SER A 59 -16.68 2.70 12.19
N ASN A 60 -15.52 3.18 11.77
CA ASN A 60 -15.40 4.10 10.63
C ASN A 60 -15.52 3.41 9.26
N PHE A 61 -15.49 2.07 9.23
CA PHE A 61 -15.55 1.27 8.01
C PHE A 61 -16.94 0.67 7.84
N LEU A 62 -17.74 1.28 7.00
CA LEU A 62 -19.13 0.87 6.77
C LEU A 62 -19.20 -0.29 5.78
N SER A 63 -19.74 -1.42 6.20
CA SER A 63 -19.99 -2.59 5.35
C SER A 63 -21.07 -3.49 5.96
N HIS A 64 -21.58 -4.44 5.16
CA HIS A 64 -22.49 -5.48 5.66
C HIS A 64 -21.85 -6.38 6.73
N ASN A 65 -20.53 -6.52 6.72
CA ASN A 65 -19.78 -7.24 7.74
C ASN A 65 -18.94 -6.26 8.57
N PRO A 66 -19.44 -5.75 9.70
CA PRO A 66 -18.73 -4.78 10.55
C PRO A 66 -17.47 -5.37 11.22
N HIS A 67 -17.26 -6.67 11.14
CA HIS A 67 -16.10 -7.35 11.71
C HIS A 67 -14.96 -7.53 10.69
N PHE A 68 -15.21 -7.34 9.41
CA PHE A 68 -14.26 -7.64 8.32
C PHE A 68 -12.90 -6.95 8.50
N CYS A 69 -12.89 -5.66 8.86
CA CYS A 69 -11.67 -4.87 8.96
C CYS A 69 -10.92 -5.01 10.30
N LYS A 70 -11.55 -5.57 11.35
CA LYS A 70 -11.01 -5.56 12.73
C LYS A 70 -9.64 -6.20 12.85
N SER A 71 -9.45 -7.38 12.26
CA SER A 71 -8.17 -8.09 12.32
C SER A 71 -7.05 -7.34 11.58
N ALA A 72 -7.35 -6.76 10.42
CA ALA A 72 -6.39 -5.99 9.66
C ALA A 72 -5.96 -4.72 10.42
N LEU A 73 -6.92 -3.96 10.93
CA LEU A 73 -6.65 -2.72 11.69
C LEU A 73 -5.93 -2.97 13.02
N ALA A 74 -6.15 -4.13 13.65
CA ALA A 74 -5.43 -4.51 14.87
C ALA A 74 -3.98 -4.94 14.60
N ARG A 75 -3.68 -5.48 13.41
CA ARG A 75 -2.34 -5.95 13.04
C ARG A 75 -1.45 -4.88 12.44
N PHE A 76 -2.05 -3.89 11.82
CA PHE A 76 -1.36 -2.73 11.25
C PHE A 76 -2.23 -1.50 11.48
N THR A 77 -1.83 -0.70 12.46
CA THR A 77 -2.58 0.46 12.94
C THR A 77 -2.17 1.74 12.18
N GLN A 78 -2.95 2.80 12.35
CA GLN A 78 -2.55 4.13 11.88
C GLN A 78 -1.21 4.58 12.47
N TRP A 79 -0.90 4.18 13.69
CA TRP A 79 0.36 4.52 14.36
C TRP A 79 1.56 3.83 13.73
N ASP A 80 1.40 2.59 13.25
CA ASP A 80 2.43 1.88 12.51
C ASP A 80 2.76 2.59 11.19
N PHE A 81 1.72 3.07 10.49
CA PHE A 81 1.94 3.83 9.26
C PHE A 81 2.56 5.21 9.53
N ILE A 82 2.12 5.91 10.58
CA ILE A 82 2.73 7.19 11.01
C ILE A 82 4.21 6.98 11.37
N ALA A 83 4.54 5.89 12.05
CA ALA A 83 5.94 5.55 12.37
C ALA A 83 6.77 5.33 11.10
N LEU A 84 6.21 4.67 10.08
CA LEU A 84 6.87 4.48 8.79
C LEU A 84 7.11 5.83 8.09
N VAL A 85 6.12 6.72 8.07
CA VAL A 85 6.22 8.08 7.50
C VAL A 85 7.31 8.87 8.23
N ALA A 86 7.34 8.81 9.56
CA ALA A 86 8.34 9.47 10.39
C ALA A 86 9.76 8.91 10.17
N LYS A 87 9.90 7.58 10.02
CA LYS A 87 11.18 6.91 9.70
C LYS A 87 11.82 7.50 8.43
N HIS A 88 11.01 7.83 7.46
CA HIS A 88 11.47 8.43 6.19
C HIS A 88 11.56 9.97 6.21
N GLY A 89 11.29 10.59 7.34
CA GLY A 89 11.35 12.04 7.48
C GLY A 89 10.37 12.80 6.58
N VAL A 90 9.27 12.18 6.17
CA VAL A 90 8.24 12.84 5.38
C VAL A 90 7.48 13.82 6.26
N PRO A 91 7.52 15.13 5.99
CA PRO A 91 6.84 16.12 6.81
C PRO A 91 5.33 16.07 6.58
N TYR A 92 4.56 16.19 7.66
CA TYR A 92 3.11 16.14 7.63
C TYR A 92 2.48 16.98 8.74
N HIS A 93 1.20 17.28 8.61
CA HIS A 93 0.42 17.99 9.61
C HIS A 93 -0.99 17.42 9.74
N GLU A 94 -1.60 17.66 10.89
CA GLU A 94 -3.04 17.46 11.07
C GLU A 94 -3.81 18.65 10.50
N LYS A 95 -4.77 18.39 9.61
CA LYS A 95 -5.61 19.43 9.02
C LYS A 95 -6.85 19.70 9.88
N LYS A 96 -7.70 18.71 10.04
CA LYS A 96 -8.89 18.75 10.91
C LYS A 96 -9.38 17.33 11.18
N LEU A 97 -10.07 17.12 12.28
CA LEU A 97 -10.71 15.84 12.64
C LEU A 97 -9.75 14.64 12.58
N GLY A 98 -8.49 14.86 12.94
CA GLY A 98 -7.47 13.81 12.94
C GLY A 98 -6.89 13.45 11.57
N GLN A 99 -7.28 14.12 10.49
CA GLN A 99 -6.77 13.86 9.14
C GLN A 99 -5.31 14.29 9.01
N LEU A 100 -4.41 13.40 8.59
CA LEU A 100 -3.01 13.68 8.37
C LEU A 100 -2.69 13.81 6.88
N PHE A 101 -2.05 14.91 6.53
CA PHE A 101 -1.66 15.27 5.16
C PHE A 101 -0.17 15.53 5.06
N CYS A 102 0.45 15.16 3.94
CA CYS A 102 1.80 15.59 3.64
C CYS A 102 1.89 17.12 3.52
N ASP A 103 2.96 17.70 4.01
CA ASP A 103 3.19 19.15 3.92
C ASP A 103 3.46 19.57 2.48
N ASN A 104 4.22 18.79 1.73
CA ASN A 104 4.66 19.13 0.39
C ASN A 104 3.75 18.53 -0.70
N LYS A 105 3.85 17.23 -0.96
CA LYS A 105 3.17 16.58 -2.08
C LYS A 105 2.87 15.09 -1.81
N ALA A 106 1.85 14.57 -2.46
CA ALA A 106 1.44 13.19 -2.34
C ALA A 106 2.52 12.19 -2.80
N SER A 107 3.41 12.59 -3.71
CA SER A 107 4.50 11.73 -4.15
C SER A 107 5.48 11.38 -3.03
N ASP A 108 5.54 12.13 -1.95
CA ASP A 108 6.43 11.81 -0.82
C ASP A 108 6.04 10.48 -0.17
N ILE A 109 4.74 10.19 -0.06
CA ILE A 109 4.24 8.87 0.40
C ILE A 109 4.50 7.79 -0.65
N LEU A 110 4.26 8.08 -1.93
CA LEU A 110 4.50 7.10 -3.00
C LEU A 110 5.98 6.73 -3.09
N ASP A 111 6.87 7.72 -3.09
CA ASP A 111 8.31 7.53 -3.18
C ASP A 111 8.84 6.73 -1.97
N MET A 112 8.31 7.01 -0.77
CA MET A 112 8.59 6.24 0.43
C MET A 112 8.21 4.76 0.26
N LEU A 113 6.98 4.47 -0.18
CA LEU A 113 6.51 3.09 -0.36
C LEU A 113 7.28 2.35 -1.46
N LEU A 114 7.61 3.03 -2.56
CA LEU A 114 8.42 2.46 -3.64
C LEU A 114 9.85 2.17 -3.17
N GLY A 115 10.44 3.07 -2.38
CA GLY A 115 11.76 2.87 -1.78
C GLY A 115 11.80 1.64 -0.87
N GLU A 116 10.84 1.51 0.05
CA GLU A 116 10.72 0.34 0.92
C GLU A 116 10.54 -0.96 0.11
N CYS A 117 9.71 -0.95 -0.93
CA CYS A 117 9.54 -2.11 -1.81
C CYS A 117 10.84 -2.47 -2.55
N GLN A 118 11.57 -1.49 -3.03
CA GLN A 118 12.85 -1.69 -3.72
C GLN A 118 13.91 -2.25 -2.75
N GLU A 119 14.04 -1.70 -1.56
CA GLU A 119 14.96 -2.19 -0.52
C GLU A 119 14.62 -3.63 -0.08
N ALA A 120 13.33 -3.97 -0.05
CA ALA A 120 12.87 -5.32 0.26
C ALA A 120 12.99 -6.31 -0.93
N GLY A 121 13.47 -5.87 -2.10
CA GLY A 121 13.66 -6.72 -3.27
C GLY A 121 12.38 -7.03 -4.05
N VAL A 122 11.32 -6.24 -3.90
CA VAL A 122 10.10 -6.37 -4.69
C VAL A 122 10.38 -6.03 -6.15
N ARG A 123 10.01 -6.93 -7.05
CA ARG A 123 10.08 -6.68 -8.50
C ARG A 123 8.77 -6.03 -8.96
N LEU A 124 8.86 -4.77 -9.40
CA LEU A 124 7.72 -4.02 -9.95
C LEU A 124 7.77 -4.01 -11.49
N LEU A 125 6.66 -4.39 -12.13
CA LEU A 125 6.45 -4.26 -13.56
C LEU A 125 5.20 -3.42 -13.83
N LEU A 126 5.40 -2.29 -14.46
CA LEU A 126 4.33 -1.39 -14.96
C LEU A 126 4.00 -1.71 -16.41
N ASP A 127 2.99 -1.07 -16.96
CA ASP A 127 2.50 -1.28 -18.34
C ASP A 127 2.23 -2.77 -18.65
N THR A 128 1.87 -3.54 -17.61
CA THR A 128 1.68 -4.98 -17.70
C THR A 128 0.22 -5.33 -17.52
N ARG A 129 -0.45 -5.66 -18.62
CA ARG A 129 -1.85 -6.10 -18.61
C ARG A 129 -1.93 -7.58 -18.27
N ILE A 130 -2.82 -7.91 -17.34
CA ILE A 130 -3.18 -9.30 -17.03
C ILE A 130 -4.33 -9.71 -17.93
N GLU A 131 -4.16 -10.76 -18.70
CA GLU A 131 -5.20 -11.27 -19.59
C GLU A 131 -5.99 -12.40 -18.92
N GLN A 132 -5.29 -13.30 -18.22
CA GLN A 132 -5.89 -14.46 -17.60
C GLN A 132 -5.11 -14.91 -16.37
N ILE A 133 -5.80 -15.53 -15.43
CA ILE A 133 -5.21 -16.17 -14.26
C ILE A 133 -5.71 -17.61 -14.23
N ASP A 134 -4.80 -18.56 -14.37
CA ASP A 134 -5.10 -19.99 -14.37
C ASP A 134 -4.47 -20.67 -13.16
N ALA A 135 -5.18 -21.63 -12.59
CA ALA A 135 -4.62 -22.51 -11.58
C ALA A 135 -3.64 -23.49 -12.22
N ALA A 136 -2.44 -23.62 -11.67
CA ALA A 136 -1.48 -24.58 -12.13
C ALA A 136 -1.84 -26.02 -11.69
N ALA A 137 -1.61 -27.01 -12.55
CA ALA A 137 -1.89 -28.42 -12.23
C ALA A 137 -1.07 -28.94 -11.03
N SER A 138 0.08 -28.33 -10.78
CA SER A 138 0.96 -28.61 -9.61
C SER A 138 0.57 -27.87 -8.32
N GLY A 139 -0.51 -27.09 -8.33
CA GLY A 139 -0.91 -26.16 -7.28
C GLY A 139 -0.30 -24.77 -7.47
N GLY A 140 -1.03 -23.73 -7.02
CA GLY A 140 -0.68 -22.33 -7.24
C GLY A 140 -1.27 -21.75 -8.53
N TYR A 141 -0.73 -20.64 -8.99
CA TYR A 141 -1.19 -19.89 -10.16
C TYR A 141 -0.01 -19.56 -11.09
#